data_d72e296e126462eca281478261f0bdf4
#
_entry.id   d72e296e126462eca281478261f0bdf4
#
_cell.length_a   1.000
_cell.length_b   1.000
_cell.length_c   1.000
_cell.angle_alpha   90.00
_cell.angle_beta   90.00
_cell.angle_gamma   90.00
#
_symmetry.space_group_name_H-M   'P 1'
#
loop_
_entity.id
_entity.type
_entity.pdbx_description
1 polymer ?
#
loop_
_entity_poly.entity_id
_entity_poly.type
_entity_poly.pdbx_seq_one_letter_code
_entity_poly.pdbx_strand_id
1 'polypeptide(L)'
;VMRRACALASAMLACCAASHAGQAGAPWAASLELEAGLRAPQPGARRPTRLSVDVGWEHQASADWRFKLADRFEHFGGTQRRTINTLKDAYLSWNASAESAIDLGRVNLRQGVAAGYNPSDYFRARAVRSVVSVDPETLRRSRSGTYLVQGQRVWDGGSVSAVLAPRIGGDDGGNTNARARAMLVGSVRLAPDFQPQALLLLEEGEAPQLGLNLSTLLGDALSAHAEWSGGRQRDLLSRALGWQDGRGGRAWRNRLAAGATYTAGNRMSFTAEVHWCGAALDKEQWAGLARQSAQYWAYRDFVRREQEPPTRKGLFAMLVWPDALRPRLDLSAVAKHDLQDRSSLLWSEARWRLDEVDVALQWTHVRGGAWDQFAAHGERNSWRLLAQWYL
;
A
#
# COMPACT_ATOMS: atom_id res chain seq x y z
N VAL A 1 3.98 -29.47 -12.93
CA VAL A 1 4.26 -28.18 -12.23
C VAL A 1 3.35 -28.07 -11.02
N MET A 2 2.05 -28.37 -11.13
CA MET A 2 1.11 -28.40 -10.00
C MET A 2 1.51 -29.38 -8.89
N ARG A 3 2.05 -30.57 -9.24
CA ARG A 3 2.55 -31.54 -8.26
C ARG A 3 3.78 -31.05 -7.47
N ARG A 4 4.64 -30.21 -8.07
CA ARG A 4 5.79 -29.61 -7.35
C ARG A 4 5.40 -28.44 -6.45
N ALA A 5 4.42 -27.63 -6.86
CA ALA A 5 3.88 -26.56 -6.01
C ALA A 5 3.10 -27.13 -4.81
N CYS A 6 2.30 -28.19 -5.02
CA CYS A 6 1.65 -28.91 -3.93
C CYS A 6 2.65 -29.63 -3.01
N ALA A 7 3.78 -30.16 -3.56
CA ALA A 7 4.81 -30.82 -2.76
C ALA A 7 5.61 -29.83 -1.90
N LEU A 8 5.88 -28.62 -2.40
CA LEU A 8 6.51 -27.54 -1.60
C LEU A 8 5.56 -27.02 -0.53
N ALA A 9 4.28 -26.80 -0.84
CA ALA A 9 3.26 -26.45 0.14
C ALA A 9 3.08 -27.55 1.19
N SER A 10 3.06 -28.81 0.77
CA SER A 10 2.98 -29.98 1.67
C SER A 10 4.24 -30.16 2.54
N ALA A 11 5.44 -29.88 2.03
CA ALA A 11 6.67 -29.94 2.79
C ALA A 11 6.77 -28.79 3.81
N MET A 12 6.30 -27.58 3.48
CA MET A 12 6.18 -26.47 4.44
C MET A 12 5.08 -26.73 5.46
N LEU A 13 3.93 -27.29 5.07
CA LEU A 13 2.87 -27.72 5.97
C LEU A 13 3.33 -28.83 6.95
N ALA A 14 4.14 -29.78 6.50
CA ALA A 14 4.68 -30.84 7.36
C ALA A 14 5.68 -30.32 8.40
N CYS A 15 6.47 -29.30 8.10
CA CYS A 15 7.31 -28.61 9.08
C CYS A 15 6.50 -27.77 10.08
N CYS A 16 5.38 -27.17 9.66
CA CYS A 16 4.52 -26.37 10.55
C CYS A 16 3.57 -27.21 11.40
N ALA A 17 3.16 -28.42 10.94
CA ALA A 17 2.27 -29.31 11.68
C ALA A 17 2.85 -29.87 12.99
N ALA A 18 4.14 -29.70 13.24
CA ALA A 18 4.79 -30.18 14.46
C ALA A 18 4.72 -29.19 15.66
N SER A 19 4.10 -28.02 15.51
CA SER A 19 4.08 -26.96 16.53
C SER A 19 2.70 -26.38 16.84
N HIS A 20 1.63 -27.19 16.76
CA HIS A 20 0.28 -26.71 17.06
C HIS A 20 -0.09 -26.90 18.53
N ALA A 21 0.31 -25.96 19.34
CA ALA A 21 -0.44 -25.57 20.52
C ALA A 21 -0.54 -24.04 20.46
N GLY A 22 -1.74 -23.50 20.23
CA GLY A 22 -2.01 -22.07 20.24
C GLY A 22 -1.59 -21.46 21.59
N GLN A 23 -0.36 -20.97 21.67
CA GLN A 23 0.12 -20.18 22.78
C GLN A 23 0.19 -18.73 22.33
N ALA A 24 -0.52 -17.87 23.06
CA ALA A 24 -0.29 -16.44 23.05
C ALA A 24 1.21 -16.22 23.34
N GLY A 25 1.99 -15.85 22.30
CA GLY A 25 3.44 -15.66 22.40
C GLY A 25 4.29 -16.48 21.42
N ALA A 26 3.71 -17.22 20.48
CA ALA A 26 4.48 -17.88 19.43
C ALA A 26 5.22 -16.84 18.58
N PRO A 27 6.55 -16.98 18.36
CA PRO A 27 7.31 -16.03 17.53
C PRO A 27 6.95 -16.10 16.03
N TRP A 28 6.12 -17.05 15.65
CA TRP A 28 5.71 -17.34 14.28
C TRP A 28 4.26 -17.02 14.03
N ALA A 29 3.98 -16.41 12.86
CA ALA A 29 2.65 -16.33 12.29
C ALA A 29 2.74 -16.74 10.82
N ALA A 30 1.90 -17.66 10.38
CA ALA A 30 1.81 -18.04 8.98
C ALA A 30 0.35 -18.08 8.53
N SER A 31 0.09 -17.72 7.28
CA SER A 31 -1.23 -17.90 6.67
C SER A 31 -1.12 -18.38 5.24
N LEU A 32 -2.09 -19.19 4.84
CA LEU A 32 -2.28 -19.68 3.48
C LEU A 32 -3.57 -19.07 2.92
N GLU A 33 -3.48 -18.36 1.81
CA GLU A 33 -4.64 -17.76 1.15
C GLU A 33 -4.84 -18.36 -0.24
N LEU A 34 -6.04 -18.83 -0.51
CA LEU A 34 -6.52 -19.24 -1.82
C LEU A 34 -7.53 -18.22 -2.35
N GLU A 35 -7.33 -17.76 -3.56
CA GLU A 35 -8.25 -16.86 -4.26
C GLU A 35 -8.70 -17.49 -5.57
N ALA A 36 -10.00 -17.48 -5.82
CA ALA A 36 -10.60 -17.86 -7.09
C ALA A 36 -11.42 -16.70 -7.64
N GLY A 37 -11.07 -16.24 -8.84
CA GLY A 37 -11.85 -15.23 -9.55
C GLY A 37 -13.06 -15.85 -10.25
N LEU A 38 -14.22 -15.26 -10.01
CA LEU A 38 -15.47 -15.57 -10.70
C LEU A 38 -15.74 -14.44 -11.69
N ARG A 39 -15.32 -14.60 -12.93
CA ARG A 39 -15.58 -13.65 -14.02
C ARG A 39 -16.82 -14.06 -14.79
N ALA A 40 -17.56 -13.10 -15.33
CA ALA A 40 -18.50 -13.37 -16.41
C ALA A 40 -17.72 -14.06 -17.54
N PRO A 41 -18.21 -15.20 -18.07
CA PRO A 41 -17.44 -16.03 -18.97
C PRO A 41 -17.19 -15.31 -20.29
N GLN A 42 -15.95 -14.86 -20.52
CA GLN A 42 -15.48 -14.69 -21.89
C GLN A 42 -15.09 -16.06 -22.42
N PRO A 43 -15.55 -16.43 -23.61
CA PRO A 43 -15.20 -17.73 -24.21
C PRO A 43 -13.67 -17.90 -24.27
N GLY A 44 -13.13 -18.97 -23.64
CA GLY A 44 -11.71 -19.30 -23.66
C GLY A 44 -10.85 -18.69 -22.54
N ALA A 45 -11.37 -17.80 -21.69
CA ALA A 45 -10.62 -17.25 -20.58
C ALA A 45 -10.55 -18.23 -19.39
N ARG A 46 -9.34 -18.62 -18.97
CA ARG A 46 -9.15 -19.37 -17.72
C ARG A 46 -9.42 -18.46 -16.53
N ARG A 47 -10.15 -18.99 -15.54
CA ARG A 47 -10.42 -18.27 -14.28
C ARG A 47 -9.10 -17.89 -13.61
N PRO A 48 -8.91 -16.64 -13.18
CA PRO A 48 -7.74 -16.27 -12.41
C PRO A 48 -7.82 -16.96 -11.05
N THR A 49 -6.70 -17.55 -10.63
CA THR A 49 -6.54 -18.13 -9.30
C THR A 49 -5.24 -17.59 -8.70
N ARG A 50 -5.20 -17.46 -7.40
CA ARG A 50 -4.00 -17.09 -6.67
C ARG A 50 -3.87 -17.96 -5.44
N LEU A 51 -2.67 -18.49 -5.23
CA LEU A 51 -2.24 -19.12 -4.00
C LEU A 51 -1.20 -18.20 -3.37
N SER A 52 -1.38 -17.85 -2.12
CA SER A 52 -0.43 -17.02 -1.39
C SER A 52 -0.07 -17.67 -0.05
N VAL A 53 1.18 -17.54 0.33
CA VAL A 53 1.68 -17.93 1.65
C VAL A 53 2.33 -16.70 2.27
N ASP A 54 1.84 -16.27 3.42
CA ASP A 54 2.44 -15.25 4.26
C ASP A 54 3.12 -15.91 5.44
N VAL A 55 4.36 -15.50 5.72
CA VAL A 55 5.11 -15.97 6.89
C VAL A 55 5.64 -14.74 7.63
N GLY A 56 5.39 -14.68 8.92
CA GLY A 56 5.94 -13.69 9.84
C GLY A 56 6.67 -14.36 10.97
N TRP A 57 7.80 -13.81 11.35
CA TRP A 57 8.56 -14.22 12.51
C TRP A 57 9.06 -12.98 13.24
N GLU A 58 8.83 -12.94 14.54
CA GLU A 58 9.32 -11.88 15.39
C GLU A 58 9.90 -12.52 16.66
N HIS A 59 11.14 -12.19 16.97
CA HIS A 59 11.84 -12.75 18.12
C HIS A 59 12.52 -11.66 18.92
N GLN A 60 12.18 -11.61 20.21
CA GLN A 60 12.85 -10.75 21.19
C GLN A 60 14.00 -11.55 21.79
N ALA A 61 15.23 -11.27 21.35
CA ALA A 61 16.43 -11.98 21.82
C ALA A 61 16.89 -11.50 23.22
N SER A 62 16.61 -10.22 23.54
CA SER A 62 16.84 -9.62 24.86
C SER A 62 15.91 -8.41 25.06
N ALA A 63 16.01 -7.71 26.17
CA ALA A 63 15.26 -6.46 26.39
C ALA A 63 15.53 -5.42 25.29
N ASP A 64 16.74 -5.42 24.73
CA ASP A 64 17.21 -4.41 23.79
C ASP A 64 17.16 -4.86 22.32
N TRP A 65 17.17 -6.17 22.04
CA TRP A 65 17.33 -6.70 20.69
C TRP A 65 16.12 -7.48 20.20
N ARG A 66 15.60 -7.09 19.05
CA ARG A 66 14.48 -7.73 18.37
C ARG A 66 14.81 -8.00 16.91
N PHE A 67 14.45 -9.17 16.43
CA PHE A 67 14.53 -9.57 15.01
C PHE A 67 13.13 -9.67 14.44
N LYS A 68 12.96 -9.21 13.20
CA LYS A 68 11.70 -9.37 12.46
C LYS A 68 11.96 -9.84 11.05
N LEU A 69 11.17 -10.83 10.63
CA LEU A 69 11.10 -11.34 9.27
C LEU A 69 9.63 -11.43 8.86
N ALA A 70 9.30 -10.89 7.68
CA ALA A 70 7.99 -11.06 7.08
C ALA A 70 8.10 -11.18 5.57
N ASP A 71 7.60 -12.28 5.02
CA ASP A 71 7.67 -12.59 3.60
C ASP A 71 6.33 -13.07 3.05
N ARG A 72 6.06 -12.77 1.79
CA ARG A 72 4.88 -13.23 1.07
C ARG A 72 5.29 -13.84 -0.26
N PHE A 73 4.87 -15.08 -0.46
CA PHE A 73 5.01 -15.79 -1.70
C PHE A 73 3.64 -15.93 -2.37
N GLU A 74 3.55 -15.60 -3.67
CA GLU A 74 2.32 -15.65 -4.44
C GLU A 74 2.52 -16.42 -5.76
N HIS A 75 1.61 -17.31 -6.06
CA HIS A 75 1.55 -18.00 -7.35
C HIS A 75 0.21 -17.72 -8.04
N PHE A 76 0.27 -17.10 -9.20
CA PHE A 76 -0.89 -16.77 -10.03
C PHE A 76 -1.11 -17.87 -11.08
N GLY A 77 -2.31 -18.44 -11.10
CA GLY A 77 -2.78 -19.33 -12.13
C GLY A 77 -3.62 -18.61 -13.19
N GLY A 78 -4.05 -19.33 -14.22
CA GLY A 78 -4.85 -18.76 -15.31
C GLY A 78 -4.05 -18.57 -16.59
N THR A 79 -4.35 -17.50 -17.35
CA THR A 79 -3.73 -17.23 -18.66
C THR A 79 -2.27 -16.74 -18.56
N GLN A 80 -1.93 -16.04 -17.48
CA GLN A 80 -0.57 -15.58 -17.21
C GLN A 80 -0.09 -16.18 -15.90
N ARG A 81 0.64 -17.29 -15.99
CA ARG A 81 1.27 -17.91 -14.82
C ARG A 81 2.49 -17.12 -14.41
N ARG A 82 2.51 -16.64 -13.20
CA ARG A 82 3.67 -15.94 -12.62
C ARG A 82 3.77 -16.25 -11.13
N THR A 83 4.98 -16.15 -10.64
CA THR A 83 5.28 -16.26 -9.22
C THR A 83 5.92 -14.96 -8.76
N ILE A 84 5.49 -14.44 -7.62
CA ILE A 84 6.01 -13.23 -7.01
C ILE A 84 6.41 -13.57 -5.58
N ASN A 85 7.61 -13.18 -5.20
CA ASN A 85 8.04 -13.15 -3.81
C ASN A 85 8.14 -11.69 -3.37
N THR A 86 7.66 -11.39 -2.16
CA THR A 86 7.66 -10.05 -1.57
C THR A 86 8.19 -10.11 -0.16
N LEU A 87 9.50 -9.89 -0.01
CA LEU A 87 10.11 -9.71 1.31
C LEU A 87 9.70 -8.35 1.86
N LYS A 88 8.79 -8.37 2.83
CA LYS A 88 8.19 -7.18 3.45
C LYS A 88 9.11 -6.58 4.49
N ASP A 89 9.55 -7.40 5.43
CA ASP A 89 10.46 -7.00 6.51
C ASP A 89 11.57 -8.05 6.68
N ALA A 90 12.79 -7.63 6.93
CA ALA A 90 13.91 -8.45 7.38
C ALA A 90 14.91 -7.53 8.07
N TYR A 91 14.72 -7.26 9.36
CA TYR A 91 15.55 -6.28 10.08
C TYR A 91 15.81 -6.66 11.52
N LEU A 92 16.89 -6.07 12.03
CA LEU A 92 17.29 -6.06 13.42
C LEU A 92 16.89 -4.72 14.04
N SER A 93 16.25 -4.72 15.19
CA SER A 93 15.92 -3.54 15.98
C SER A 93 16.71 -3.56 17.28
N TRP A 94 17.36 -2.45 17.59
CA TRP A 94 18.08 -2.22 18.84
C TRP A 94 17.48 -1.06 19.62
N ASN A 95 16.95 -1.33 20.78
CA ASN A 95 16.49 -0.34 21.74
C ASN A 95 17.70 0.19 22.52
N ALA A 96 18.28 1.29 22.07
CA ALA A 96 19.44 1.93 22.71
C ALA A 96 19.07 2.55 24.07
N SER A 97 17.79 2.89 24.28
CA SER A 97 17.20 3.32 25.54
C SER A 97 15.68 3.15 25.49
N ALA A 98 14.98 3.46 26.59
CA ALA A 98 13.51 3.49 26.63
C ALA A 98 12.88 4.47 25.61
N GLU A 99 13.64 5.49 25.20
CA GLU A 99 13.18 6.53 24.27
C GLU A 99 13.75 6.38 22.86
N SER A 100 14.75 5.53 22.62
CA SER A 100 15.54 5.51 21.39
C SER A 100 15.69 4.12 20.83
N ALA A 101 15.43 3.93 19.53
CA ALA A 101 15.61 2.68 18.82
C ALA A 101 16.32 2.90 17.48
N ILE A 102 17.04 1.86 17.03
CA ILE A 102 17.69 1.81 15.73
C ILE A 102 17.27 0.53 15.02
N ASP A 103 16.73 0.66 13.82
CA ASP A 103 16.39 -0.45 12.94
C ASP A 103 17.41 -0.53 11.81
N LEU A 104 17.90 -1.72 11.51
CA LEU A 104 18.84 -2.00 10.44
C LEU A 104 18.37 -3.18 9.61
N GLY A 105 18.17 -3.00 8.32
CA GLY A 105 17.78 -4.07 7.41
C GLY A 105 16.72 -3.64 6.43
N ARG A 106 15.89 -4.58 6.01
CA ARG A 106 14.79 -4.35 5.09
C ARG A 106 13.50 -4.06 5.88
N VAL A 107 12.98 -2.85 5.73
CA VAL A 107 11.82 -2.36 6.49
C VAL A 107 10.73 -1.90 5.54
N ASN A 108 9.51 -2.36 5.73
CA ASN A 108 8.32 -1.80 5.08
C ASN A 108 7.92 -0.50 5.79
N LEU A 109 8.67 0.58 5.50
CA LEU A 109 8.43 1.89 6.09
C LEU A 109 7.15 2.49 5.51
N ARG A 110 6.24 2.89 6.38
CA ARG A 110 4.94 3.48 6.04
C ARG A 110 4.79 4.83 6.70
N GLN A 111 4.53 5.86 5.90
CA GLN A 111 4.30 7.22 6.36
C GLN A 111 2.93 7.71 5.90
N GLY A 112 2.49 8.86 6.43
CA GLY A 112 1.23 9.48 6.07
C GLY A 112 0.07 9.08 6.95
N VAL A 113 -0.97 9.91 6.94
CA VAL A 113 -2.19 9.83 7.77
C VAL A 113 -3.45 9.58 6.94
N ALA A 114 -3.38 9.78 5.63
CA ALA A 114 -4.49 9.56 4.71
C ALA A 114 -4.68 8.06 4.42
N ALA A 115 -5.90 7.65 4.09
CA ALA A 115 -6.24 6.27 3.77
C ALA A 115 -6.05 5.95 2.28
N GLY A 116 -6.60 6.77 1.39
CA GLY A 116 -6.67 6.47 -0.03
C GLY A 116 -5.45 6.87 -0.85
N TYR A 117 -4.77 7.95 -0.48
CA TYR A 117 -3.58 8.47 -1.13
C TYR A 117 -2.65 9.12 -0.11
N ASN A 118 -1.39 8.71 -0.05
CA ASN A 118 -0.42 9.20 0.92
C ASN A 118 0.72 9.97 0.23
N PRO A 119 0.59 11.26 -0.04
CA PRO A 119 1.62 12.06 -0.72
C PRO A 119 2.95 12.15 0.01
N SER A 120 2.96 12.06 1.34
CA SER A 120 4.18 12.10 2.18
C SER A 120 4.80 10.71 2.45
N ASP A 121 4.18 9.63 1.97
CA ASP A 121 4.76 8.28 2.05
C ASP A 121 5.82 8.08 0.94
N TYR A 122 6.99 8.61 1.17
CA TYR A 122 8.08 8.65 0.19
C TYR A 122 8.71 7.28 -0.11
N PHE A 123 8.43 6.26 0.70
CA PHE A 123 8.94 4.89 0.51
C PHE A 123 7.93 3.97 -0.18
N ARG A 124 6.77 4.49 -0.64
CA ARG A 124 5.75 3.71 -1.35
C ARG A 124 6.14 3.34 -2.78
N ALA A 125 6.97 4.17 -3.44
CA ALA A 125 7.37 3.97 -4.82
C ALA A 125 8.02 2.59 -5.01
N ARG A 126 7.56 1.82 -6.03
CA ARG A 126 8.04 0.48 -6.39
C ARG A 126 7.85 -0.61 -5.32
N ALA A 127 7.23 -0.27 -4.19
CA ALA A 127 7.06 -1.20 -3.07
C ALA A 127 5.92 -2.22 -3.31
N VAL A 128 4.94 -1.93 -4.18
CA VAL A 128 3.86 -2.87 -4.51
C VAL A 128 4.30 -3.80 -5.63
N ARG A 129 4.60 -5.04 -5.27
CA ARG A 129 4.96 -6.13 -6.21
C ARG A 129 3.72 -6.78 -6.81
N SER A 130 2.64 -6.84 -6.04
CA SER A 130 1.36 -7.44 -6.40
C SER A 130 0.21 -6.63 -5.81
N VAL A 131 -0.85 -6.42 -6.58
CA VAL A 131 -2.09 -5.80 -6.07
C VAL A 131 -2.94 -6.90 -5.46
N VAL A 132 -2.75 -7.11 -4.17
CA VAL A 132 -3.43 -8.18 -3.40
C VAL A 132 -4.87 -7.83 -3.04
N SER A 133 -5.17 -6.55 -2.89
CA SER A 133 -6.49 -6.05 -2.51
C SER A 133 -6.69 -4.62 -3.03
N VAL A 134 -7.92 -4.15 -3.05
CA VAL A 134 -8.28 -2.73 -3.26
C VAL A 134 -8.24 -1.96 -1.93
N ASP A 135 -8.34 -2.67 -0.80
CA ASP A 135 -8.19 -2.10 0.53
C ASP A 135 -6.78 -1.51 0.71
N PRO A 136 -6.67 -0.20 1.01
CA PRO A 136 -5.38 0.48 1.10
C PRO A 136 -4.47 -0.05 2.20
N GLU A 137 -5.03 -0.42 3.35
CA GLU A 137 -4.21 -0.92 4.48
C GLU A 137 -3.60 -2.28 4.17
N THR A 138 -4.37 -3.18 3.56
CA THR A 138 -3.86 -4.47 3.06
C THR A 138 -2.76 -4.28 2.03
N LEU A 139 -2.91 -3.33 1.10
CA LEU A 139 -1.86 -2.98 0.14
C LEU A 139 -0.59 -2.46 0.83
N ARG A 140 -0.73 -1.56 1.81
CA ARG A 140 0.42 -1.00 2.55
C ARG A 140 1.18 -2.06 3.34
N ARG A 141 0.45 -3.02 3.96
CA ARG A 141 1.06 -4.15 4.69
C ARG A 141 1.79 -5.14 3.77
N SER A 142 1.32 -5.29 2.54
CA SER A 142 1.85 -6.23 1.54
C SER A 142 2.98 -5.67 0.68
N ARG A 143 3.49 -4.48 1.00
CA ARG A 143 4.60 -3.85 0.27
C ARG A 143 5.94 -4.53 0.54
N SER A 144 6.78 -4.53 -0.46
CA SER A 144 8.20 -4.85 -0.35
C SER A 144 8.91 -3.80 0.51
N GLY A 145 9.68 -4.21 1.49
CA GLY A 145 10.49 -3.29 2.29
C GLY A 145 11.63 -2.65 1.49
N THR A 146 12.27 -1.69 2.10
CA THR A 146 13.48 -1.01 1.61
C THR A 146 14.63 -1.29 2.57
N TYR A 147 15.82 -1.60 2.07
CA TYR A 147 17.02 -1.69 2.89
C TYR A 147 17.41 -0.30 3.40
N LEU A 148 17.45 -0.15 4.70
CA LEU A 148 17.70 1.13 5.34
C LEU A 148 18.30 0.97 6.75
N VAL A 149 18.81 2.07 7.26
CA VAL A 149 19.05 2.30 8.69
C VAL A 149 18.09 3.40 9.12
N GLN A 150 17.36 3.17 10.20
CA GLN A 150 16.46 4.15 10.80
C GLN A 150 16.84 4.33 12.27
N GLY A 151 17.12 5.54 12.70
CA GLY A 151 17.19 5.92 14.10
C GLY A 151 15.96 6.71 14.48
N GLN A 152 15.39 6.43 15.65
CA GLN A 152 14.25 7.19 16.17
C GLN A 152 14.41 7.48 17.65
N ARG A 153 13.93 8.66 18.07
CA ARG A 153 13.80 9.04 19.47
C ARG A 153 12.40 9.62 19.70
N VAL A 154 11.79 9.18 20.80
CA VAL A 154 10.45 9.61 21.24
C VAL A 154 10.60 10.15 22.66
N TRP A 155 9.98 11.30 22.94
CA TRP A 155 9.94 11.89 24.26
C TRP A 155 8.53 12.39 24.56
N ASP A 156 8.28 12.83 25.79
CA ASP A 156 6.98 13.40 26.12
C ASP A 156 6.76 14.69 25.29
N GLY A 157 5.78 14.66 24.43
CA GLY A 157 5.42 15.79 23.56
C GLY A 157 6.08 15.80 22.17
N GLY A 158 6.84 14.78 21.75
CA GLY A 158 7.38 14.77 20.40
C GLY A 158 8.17 13.52 20.00
N SER A 159 8.59 13.51 18.75
CA SER A 159 9.50 12.49 18.22
C SER A 159 10.36 13.03 17.09
N VAL A 160 11.48 12.40 16.87
CA VAL A 160 12.32 12.58 15.70
C VAL A 160 12.77 11.24 15.17
N SER A 161 12.79 11.07 13.85
CA SER A 161 13.42 9.92 13.21
C SER A 161 14.23 10.35 12.00
N ALA A 162 15.35 9.66 11.77
CA ALA A 162 16.20 9.83 10.60
C ALA A 162 16.34 8.47 9.90
N VAL A 163 16.18 8.46 8.58
CA VAL A 163 16.24 7.27 7.73
C VAL A 163 17.29 7.46 6.67
N LEU A 164 18.17 6.47 6.49
CA LEU A 164 19.15 6.41 5.41
C LEU A 164 18.92 5.09 4.63
N ALA A 165 18.58 5.20 3.36
CA ALA A 165 18.41 4.07 2.45
C ALA A 165 19.44 4.18 1.32
N PRO A 166 20.48 3.33 1.29
CA PRO A 166 21.49 3.37 0.26
C PRO A 166 20.94 2.91 -1.09
N ARG A 167 21.58 3.33 -2.17
CA ARG A 167 21.35 2.73 -3.49
C ARG A 167 21.93 1.31 -3.53
N ILE A 168 21.10 0.33 -3.87
CA ILE A 168 21.49 -1.08 -4.01
C ILE A 168 20.91 -1.60 -5.33
N GLY A 169 21.81 -1.93 -6.28
CA GLY A 169 21.40 -2.42 -7.60
C GLY A 169 20.84 -1.34 -8.54
N GLY A 170 20.33 -1.79 -9.68
CA GLY A 170 19.75 -0.96 -10.73
C GLY A 170 18.23 -0.83 -10.63
N ASP A 171 17.65 -0.09 -11.58
CA ASP A 171 16.21 0.07 -11.71
C ASP A 171 15.63 -1.07 -12.56
N ASP A 172 15.20 -2.14 -11.90
CA ASP A 172 14.49 -3.28 -12.51
C ASP A 172 12.94 -3.13 -12.43
N GLY A 173 12.47 -1.95 -12.06
CA GLY A 173 11.04 -1.65 -11.91
C GLY A 173 10.39 -2.16 -10.63
N GLY A 174 11.09 -2.94 -9.82
CA GLY A 174 10.62 -3.48 -8.53
C GLY A 174 11.61 -3.29 -7.38
N ASN A 175 12.77 -2.68 -7.66
CA ASN A 175 13.79 -2.41 -6.66
C ASN A 175 13.48 -1.13 -5.88
N THR A 176 13.17 -1.27 -4.59
CA THR A 176 12.90 -0.15 -3.69
C THR A 176 14.15 0.66 -3.33
N ASN A 177 15.35 0.12 -3.58
CA ASN A 177 16.65 0.77 -3.37
C ASN A 177 17.33 1.19 -4.68
N ALA A 178 16.58 1.43 -5.76
CA ALA A 178 17.16 1.88 -7.03
C ALA A 178 17.79 3.28 -6.96
N ARG A 179 17.51 4.04 -5.91
CA ARG A 179 18.10 5.35 -5.62
C ARG A 179 18.43 5.47 -4.13
N ALA A 180 19.51 6.21 -3.83
CA ALA A 180 19.82 6.57 -2.44
C ALA A 180 18.80 7.61 -1.93
N ARG A 181 18.34 7.44 -0.68
CA ARG A 181 17.40 8.35 -0.03
C ARG A 181 17.80 8.59 1.41
N ALA A 182 17.61 9.83 1.86
CA ALA A 182 17.65 10.21 3.25
C ALA A 182 16.36 10.93 3.63
N MET A 183 15.81 10.65 4.80
CA MET A 183 14.58 11.30 5.27
C MET A 183 14.72 11.66 6.73
N LEU A 184 14.26 12.86 7.06
CA LEU A 184 14.11 13.33 8.44
C LEU A 184 12.63 13.54 8.70
N VAL A 185 12.15 13.06 9.84
CA VAL A 185 10.77 13.23 10.29
C VAL A 185 10.78 13.77 11.71
N GLY A 186 10.03 14.82 11.96
CA GLY A 186 9.86 15.40 13.29
C GLY A 186 8.40 15.62 13.61
N SER A 187 7.99 15.35 14.85
CA SER A 187 6.65 15.66 15.34
C SER A 187 6.71 16.36 16.70
N VAL A 188 5.77 17.25 16.93
CA VAL A 188 5.62 17.99 18.19
C VAL A 188 4.16 18.01 18.58
N ARG A 189 3.85 17.66 19.83
CA ARG A 189 2.49 17.77 20.38
C ARG A 189 2.19 19.24 20.67
N LEU A 190 1.29 19.83 19.89
CA LEU A 190 0.84 21.22 20.07
C LEU A 190 -0.42 21.34 20.93
N ALA A 191 -1.24 20.28 20.96
CA ALA A 191 -2.41 20.13 21.82
C ALA A 191 -2.62 18.64 22.14
N PRO A 192 -3.48 18.27 23.11
CA PRO A 192 -3.73 16.87 23.45
C PRO A 192 -4.04 15.97 22.28
N ASP A 193 -4.83 16.45 21.33
CA ASP A 193 -5.29 15.69 20.15
C ASP A 193 -4.68 16.20 18.84
N PHE A 194 -3.61 17.00 18.92
CA PHE A 194 -2.97 17.58 17.73
C PHE A 194 -1.46 17.48 17.79
N GLN A 195 -0.92 16.56 17.01
CA GLN A 195 0.52 16.32 16.88
C GLN A 195 0.94 16.33 15.40
N PRO A 196 1.19 17.52 14.80
CA PRO A 196 1.65 17.62 13.43
C PRO A 196 3.02 16.96 13.26
N GLN A 197 3.25 16.44 12.04
CA GLN A 197 4.49 15.80 11.66
C GLN A 197 5.04 16.49 10.40
N ALA A 198 6.28 16.97 10.45
CA ALA A 198 7.01 17.53 9.32
C ALA A 198 8.02 16.52 8.79
N LEU A 199 8.18 16.46 7.47
CA LEU A 199 9.09 15.55 6.78
C LEU A 199 9.98 16.32 5.80
N LEU A 200 11.23 15.87 5.69
CA LEU A 200 12.17 16.30 4.66
C LEU A 200 12.73 15.04 3.98
N LEU A 201 12.53 14.94 2.67
CA LEU A 201 13.14 13.89 1.85
C LEU A 201 14.25 14.47 0.97
N LEU A 202 15.37 13.77 0.96
CA LEU A 202 16.46 13.93 0.00
C LEU A 202 16.57 12.63 -0.80
N GLU A 203 16.47 12.70 -2.13
CA GLU A 203 16.57 11.55 -3.04
C GLU A 203 17.62 11.82 -4.12
N GLU A 204 18.45 10.84 -4.42
CA GLU A 204 19.48 10.90 -5.45
C GLU A 204 18.89 11.37 -6.80
N GLY A 205 19.47 12.44 -7.37
CA GLY A 205 19.05 13.00 -8.64
C GLY A 205 17.77 13.85 -8.62
N GLU A 206 17.12 14.03 -7.46
CA GLU A 206 15.93 14.85 -7.32
C GLU A 206 16.18 16.04 -6.35
N ALA A 207 15.36 17.08 -6.45
CA ALA A 207 15.39 18.18 -5.48
C ALA A 207 14.74 17.75 -4.16
N PRO A 208 15.11 18.39 -3.04
CA PRO A 208 14.48 18.14 -1.75
C PRO A 208 12.95 18.25 -1.81
N GLN A 209 12.28 17.38 -1.05
CA GLN A 209 10.84 17.40 -0.90
C GLN A 209 10.47 17.61 0.56
N LEU A 210 9.46 18.43 0.79
CA LEU A 210 8.88 18.67 2.10
C LEU A 210 7.55 17.94 2.22
N GLY A 211 7.25 17.47 3.42
CA GLY A 211 5.97 16.86 3.77
C GLY A 211 5.41 17.40 5.06
N LEU A 212 4.09 17.37 5.19
CA LEU A 212 3.36 17.76 6.40
C LEU A 212 2.18 16.82 6.57
N ASN A 213 2.08 16.19 7.73
CA ASN A 213 0.96 15.36 8.14
C ASN A 213 0.26 15.99 9.33
N LEU A 214 -1.04 16.13 9.22
CA LEU A 214 -1.91 16.71 10.25
C LEU A 214 -3.03 15.71 10.54
N SER A 215 -3.29 15.44 11.81
CA SER A 215 -4.48 14.71 12.25
C SER A 215 -4.95 15.27 13.58
N THR A 216 -6.26 15.31 13.77
CA THR A 216 -6.88 15.78 15.01
C THR A 216 -8.21 15.08 15.24
N LEU A 217 -8.63 14.99 16.49
CA LEU A 217 -9.97 14.57 16.87
C LEU A 217 -10.91 15.79 16.92
N LEU A 218 -12.10 15.65 16.37
CA LEU A 218 -13.17 16.64 16.40
C LEU A 218 -14.34 16.08 17.22
N GLY A 219 -14.11 15.89 18.53
CA GLY A 219 -15.01 15.17 19.41
C GLY A 219 -14.77 13.67 19.43
N ASP A 220 -15.73 12.90 19.97
CA ASP A 220 -15.53 11.47 20.28
C ASP A 220 -15.62 10.53 19.06
N ALA A 221 -16.25 10.99 17.98
CA ALA A 221 -16.59 10.12 16.84
C ALA A 221 -15.98 10.56 15.51
N LEU A 222 -15.43 11.77 15.41
CA LEU A 222 -14.92 12.34 14.17
C LEU A 222 -13.44 12.66 14.31
N SER A 223 -12.64 12.16 13.38
CA SER A 223 -11.25 12.58 13.18
C SER A 223 -11.09 13.26 11.83
N ALA A 224 -10.27 14.30 11.76
CA ALA A 224 -9.90 14.95 10.51
C ALA A 224 -8.39 14.79 10.26
N HIS A 225 -8.02 14.68 8.98
CA HIS A 225 -6.62 14.57 8.60
C HIS A 225 -6.33 15.33 7.30
N ALA A 226 -5.09 15.78 7.18
CA ALA A 226 -4.56 16.36 5.96
C ALA A 226 -3.10 15.95 5.80
N GLU A 227 -2.71 15.67 4.58
CA GLU A 227 -1.38 15.25 4.20
C GLU A 227 -0.93 16.03 2.97
N TRP A 228 0.20 16.69 3.07
CA TRP A 228 0.77 17.50 2.01
C TRP A 228 2.21 17.10 1.72
N SER A 229 2.60 17.16 0.44
CA SER A 229 3.99 17.05 0.00
C SER A 229 4.25 18.03 -1.13
N GLY A 230 5.41 18.70 -1.09
CA GLY A 230 5.80 19.71 -2.08
C GLY A 230 7.29 19.71 -2.36
N GLY A 231 7.66 20.08 -3.59
CA GLY A 231 9.05 20.20 -4.01
C GLY A 231 9.20 20.52 -5.49
N ARG A 232 10.41 20.88 -5.92
CA ARG A 232 10.72 21.11 -7.34
C ARG A 232 10.93 19.78 -8.06
N GLN A 233 9.98 19.38 -8.89
CA GLN A 233 9.95 18.08 -9.57
C GLN A 233 9.54 18.22 -11.03
N ARG A 234 9.94 17.25 -11.86
CA ARG A 234 9.35 17.06 -13.20
C ARG A 234 7.93 16.48 -13.03
N ASP A 235 7.05 16.74 -14.01
CA ASP A 235 5.77 16.05 -14.04
C ASP A 235 5.94 14.54 -14.26
N LEU A 236 4.88 13.79 -13.93
CA LEU A 236 4.92 12.33 -13.98
C LEU A 236 5.05 11.80 -15.41
N LEU A 237 4.52 12.51 -16.43
CA LEU A 237 4.64 12.10 -17.82
C LEU A 237 6.08 12.24 -18.32
N SER A 238 6.73 13.37 -18.04
CA SER A 238 8.15 13.58 -18.38
C SER A 238 9.07 12.56 -17.71
N ARG A 239 8.76 12.18 -16.45
CA ARG A 239 9.48 11.11 -15.76
C ARG A 239 9.24 9.75 -16.39
N ALA A 240 8.00 9.42 -16.74
CA ALA A 240 7.60 8.15 -17.34
C ALA A 240 8.26 7.90 -18.70
N LEU A 241 8.38 8.97 -19.50
CA LEU A 241 8.92 8.91 -20.87
C LEU A 241 10.40 9.24 -20.96
N GLY A 242 11.07 9.51 -19.81
CA GLY A 242 12.50 9.82 -19.77
C GLY A 242 12.87 11.12 -20.49
N TRP A 243 11.93 12.06 -20.65
CA TRP A 243 12.21 13.32 -21.33
C TRP A 243 13.21 14.14 -20.52
N GLN A 244 14.30 14.51 -21.16
CA GLN A 244 15.33 15.38 -20.61
C GLN A 244 14.92 16.87 -20.76
N ASP A 245 15.63 17.77 -20.10
CA ASP A 245 15.31 19.19 -19.98
C ASP A 245 14.95 19.85 -21.34
N GLY A 246 13.84 20.63 -21.31
CA GLY A 246 13.24 21.31 -22.47
C GLY A 246 11.76 20.98 -22.69
N ARG A 247 11.31 19.77 -22.36
CA ARG A 247 9.89 19.40 -22.30
C ARG A 247 9.59 18.89 -20.89
N GLY A 248 9.00 19.73 -20.05
CA GLY A 248 8.63 19.35 -18.68
C GLY A 248 9.68 19.68 -17.62
N GLY A 249 10.23 20.90 -17.62
CA GLY A 249 11.19 21.40 -16.64
C GLY A 249 10.74 21.20 -15.17
N ARG A 250 11.69 21.18 -14.24
CA ARG A 250 11.39 21.11 -12.82
C ARG A 250 10.63 22.35 -12.36
N ALA A 251 9.43 22.17 -11.85
CA ALA A 251 8.59 23.21 -11.25
C ALA A 251 8.20 22.78 -9.84
N TRP A 252 7.79 23.74 -9.01
CA TRP A 252 7.20 23.42 -7.73
C TRP A 252 5.87 22.70 -7.94
N ARG A 253 5.74 21.52 -7.34
CA ARG A 253 4.54 20.69 -7.46
C ARG A 253 4.07 20.23 -6.09
N ASN A 254 2.80 20.48 -5.83
CA ASN A 254 2.15 20.10 -4.59
C ASN A 254 1.35 18.82 -4.80
N ARG A 255 1.26 18.02 -3.75
CA ARG A 255 0.38 16.88 -3.59
C ARG A 255 -0.39 17.04 -2.29
N LEU A 256 -1.65 16.68 -2.26
CA LEU A 256 -2.51 16.83 -1.10
C LEU A 256 -3.48 15.65 -1.01
N ALA A 257 -3.69 15.15 0.19
CA ALA A 257 -4.83 14.35 0.56
C ALA A 257 -5.44 14.96 1.83
N ALA A 258 -6.75 15.17 1.85
CA ALA A 258 -7.43 15.69 3.03
C ALA A 258 -8.78 15.02 3.18
N GLY A 259 -9.18 14.72 4.40
CA GLY A 259 -10.40 14.01 4.68
C GLY A 259 -10.75 13.92 6.15
N ALA A 260 -11.80 13.13 6.40
CA ALA A 260 -12.27 12.86 7.74
C ALA A 260 -12.78 11.42 7.84
N THR A 261 -12.71 10.88 9.05
CA THR A 261 -13.25 9.57 9.41
C THR A 261 -14.25 9.73 10.55
N TYR A 262 -15.47 9.27 10.32
CA TYR A 262 -16.51 9.17 11.34
C TYR A 262 -16.66 7.72 11.79
N THR A 263 -16.63 7.49 13.10
CA THR A 263 -16.82 6.16 13.70
C THR A 263 -18.08 6.16 14.56
N ALA A 264 -19.09 5.40 14.14
CA ALA A 264 -20.35 5.26 14.85
C ALA A 264 -20.23 4.32 16.06
N GLY A 265 -21.16 4.40 17.00
CA GLY A 265 -21.19 3.59 18.23
C GLY A 265 -21.28 2.06 17.96
N ASN A 266 -21.75 1.63 16.80
CA ASN A 266 -21.76 0.24 16.35
C ASN A 266 -20.42 -0.20 15.68
N ARG A 267 -19.35 0.54 15.84
CA ARG A 267 -18.01 0.33 15.28
C ARG A 267 -17.90 0.48 13.76
N MET A 268 -18.95 0.94 13.08
CA MET A 268 -18.89 1.29 11.67
C MET A 268 -18.07 2.57 11.50
N SER A 269 -17.03 2.53 10.68
CA SER A 269 -16.20 3.69 10.34
C SER A 269 -16.39 4.05 8.87
N PHE A 270 -16.57 5.33 8.59
CA PHE A 270 -16.67 5.88 7.25
C PHE A 270 -15.62 6.98 7.07
N THR A 271 -14.75 6.81 6.07
CA THR A 271 -13.71 7.78 5.68
C THR A 271 -14.04 8.37 4.33
N ALA A 272 -13.91 9.70 4.19
CA ALA A 272 -14.01 10.38 2.90
C ALA A 272 -12.81 11.32 2.71
N GLU A 273 -12.22 11.33 1.50
CA GLU A 273 -11.04 12.12 1.17
C GLU A 273 -11.14 12.75 -0.21
N VAL A 274 -10.51 13.92 -0.33
CA VAL A 274 -10.19 14.58 -1.60
C VAL A 274 -8.69 14.49 -1.85
N HIS A 275 -8.31 14.23 -3.11
CA HIS A 275 -6.92 14.06 -3.52
C HIS A 275 -6.54 15.06 -4.60
N TRP A 276 -5.32 15.58 -4.50
CA TRP A 276 -4.71 16.46 -5.49
C TRP A 276 -3.26 16.03 -5.74
N CYS A 277 -2.90 15.85 -7.01
CA CYS A 277 -1.53 15.60 -7.46
C CYS A 277 -1.13 16.57 -8.57
N GLY A 278 -0.45 17.65 -8.23
CA GLY A 278 -0.02 18.67 -9.21
C GLY A 278 1.05 18.18 -10.20
N ALA A 279 1.65 17.01 -9.96
CA ALA A 279 2.60 16.38 -10.88
C ALA A 279 1.91 15.49 -11.93
N ALA A 280 0.66 15.09 -11.70
CA ALA A 280 -0.12 14.26 -12.61
C ALA A 280 -0.78 15.09 -13.74
N LEU A 281 -1.35 14.41 -14.72
CA LEU A 281 -1.97 15.04 -15.89
C LEU A 281 -3.29 15.73 -15.53
N ASP A 282 -3.54 16.89 -16.13
CA ASP A 282 -4.86 17.50 -16.13
C ASP A 282 -5.80 16.85 -17.16
N LYS A 283 -7.03 17.32 -17.23
CA LYS A 283 -8.08 16.72 -18.06
C LYS A 283 -7.70 16.71 -19.55
N GLU A 284 -7.12 17.80 -20.06
CA GLU A 284 -6.78 17.95 -21.47
C GLU A 284 -5.57 17.08 -21.81
N GLN A 285 -4.54 17.11 -20.99
CA GLN A 285 -3.35 16.27 -21.11
C GLN A 285 -3.71 14.78 -21.06
N TRP A 286 -4.59 14.37 -20.16
CA TRP A 286 -5.05 12.99 -20.04
C TRP A 286 -5.82 12.54 -21.29
N ALA A 287 -6.78 13.35 -21.76
CA ALA A 287 -7.53 13.07 -22.98
C ALA A 287 -6.65 13.05 -24.24
N GLY A 288 -5.62 13.92 -24.28
CA GLY A 288 -4.63 13.94 -25.35
C GLY A 288 -3.73 12.69 -25.36
N LEU A 289 -3.31 12.23 -24.19
CA LEU A 289 -2.47 11.05 -24.03
C LEU A 289 -3.17 9.75 -24.46
N ALA A 290 -4.48 9.63 -24.25
CA ALA A 290 -5.28 8.48 -24.65
C ALA A 290 -5.20 8.16 -26.16
N ARG A 291 -4.86 9.15 -26.99
CA ARG A 291 -4.67 9.00 -28.45
C ARG A 291 -3.30 8.43 -28.83
N GLN A 292 -2.37 8.29 -27.87
CA GLN A 292 -0.99 7.83 -28.06
C GLN A 292 -0.74 6.53 -27.26
N SER A 293 -1.25 5.42 -27.77
CA SER A 293 -1.34 4.15 -27.01
C SER A 293 -0.04 3.71 -26.33
N ALA A 294 1.12 3.82 -26.97
CA ALA A 294 2.41 3.42 -26.36
C ALA A 294 2.78 4.32 -25.17
N GLN A 295 2.66 5.64 -25.32
CA GLN A 295 2.94 6.61 -24.25
C GLN A 295 1.92 6.50 -23.12
N TYR A 296 0.65 6.26 -23.45
CA TYR A 296 -0.41 6.02 -22.48
C TYR A 296 -0.10 4.85 -21.57
N TRP A 297 0.26 3.69 -22.13
CA TRP A 297 0.58 2.51 -21.34
C TRP A 297 1.89 2.65 -20.55
N ALA A 298 2.91 3.29 -21.13
CA ALA A 298 4.14 3.60 -20.42
C ALA A 298 3.89 4.50 -19.19
N TYR A 299 3.07 5.56 -19.38
CA TYR A 299 2.68 6.45 -18.28
C TYR A 299 1.89 5.72 -17.19
N ARG A 300 0.89 4.93 -17.56
CA ARG A 300 0.09 4.15 -16.60
C ARG A 300 0.92 3.16 -15.80
N ASP A 301 1.84 2.46 -16.47
CA ASP A 301 2.74 1.53 -15.78
C ASP A 301 3.68 2.27 -14.81
N PHE A 302 4.19 3.42 -15.23
CA PHE A 302 5.03 4.28 -14.38
C PHE A 302 4.28 4.75 -13.14
N VAL A 303 3.11 5.39 -13.27
CA VAL A 303 2.35 5.91 -12.11
C VAL A 303 1.88 4.79 -11.18
N ARG A 304 1.56 3.62 -11.72
CA ARG A 304 1.24 2.43 -10.93
C ARG A 304 2.43 1.97 -10.07
N ARG A 305 3.65 1.93 -10.64
CA ARG A 305 4.88 1.58 -9.90
C ARG A 305 5.24 2.62 -8.85
N GLU A 306 5.08 3.89 -9.18
CA GLU A 306 5.34 5.00 -8.24
C GLU A 306 4.22 5.19 -7.22
N GLN A 307 3.08 4.47 -7.37
CA GLN A 307 1.89 4.61 -6.53
C GLN A 307 1.31 6.04 -6.54
N GLU A 308 1.38 6.69 -7.69
CA GLU A 308 0.83 8.01 -7.93
C GLU A 308 -0.50 7.92 -8.71
N PRO A 309 -1.44 8.86 -8.51
CA PRO A 309 -2.62 8.96 -9.36
C PRO A 309 -2.22 9.43 -10.76
N PRO A 310 -2.84 8.90 -11.83
CA PRO A 310 -2.53 9.31 -13.20
C PRO A 310 -3.07 10.70 -13.54
N THR A 311 -4.09 11.16 -12.82
CA THR A 311 -4.75 12.45 -13.00
C THR A 311 -4.68 13.28 -11.73
N ARG A 312 -4.90 14.60 -11.85
CA ARG A 312 -4.68 15.53 -10.74
C ARG A 312 -5.69 15.44 -9.61
N LYS A 313 -6.93 15.03 -9.88
CA LYS A 313 -8.03 15.17 -8.92
C LYS A 313 -8.79 13.88 -8.74
N GLY A 314 -8.93 13.45 -7.51
CA GLY A 314 -9.69 12.26 -7.17
C GLY A 314 -10.48 12.40 -5.88
N LEU A 315 -11.50 11.56 -5.74
CA LEU A 315 -12.25 11.34 -4.51
C LEU A 315 -12.04 9.90 -4.06
N PHE A 316 -12.00 9.72 -2.77
CA PHE A 316 -11.92 8.42 -2.13
C PHE A 316 -12.94 8.34 -1.00
N ALA A 317 -13.60 7.21 -0.87
CA ALA A 317 -14.42 6.88 0.29
C ALA A 317 -14.18 5.43 0.69
N MET A 318 -14.20 5.16 1.99
CA MET A 318 -14.03 3.84 2.57
C MET A 318 -15.02 3.64 3.71
N LEU A 319 -15.62 2.46 3.77
CA LEU A 319 -16.45 2.00 4.87
C LEU A 319 -15.84 0.72 5.41
N VAL A 320 -15.70 0.64 6.74
CA VAL A 320 -15.29 -0.57 7.46
C VAL A 320 -16.28 -0.80 8.59
N TRP A 321 -16.89 -1.97 8.63
CA TRP A 321 -17.86 -2.33 9.66
C TRP A 321 -17.57 -3.74 10.20
N PRO A 322 -16.77 -3.85 11.25
CA PRO A 322 -16.50 -5.12 11.90
C PRO A 322 -17.73 -5.64 12.64
N ASP A 323 -17.92 -6.94 12.66
CA ASP A 323 -19.08 -7.62 13.23
C ASP A 323 -20.43 -7.05 12.76
N ALA A 324 -20.51 -6.67 11.49
CA ALA A 324 -21.71 -6.11 10.87
C ALA A 324 -22.85 -7.11 10.89
N LEU A 325 -24.06 -6.67 11.24
CA LEU A 325 -25.27 -7.50 11.26
C LEU A 325 -25.22 -8.70 12.23
N ARG A 326 -24.08 -9.35 12.42
CA ARG A 326 -23.84 -10.46 13.36
C ARG A 326 -22.34 -10.58 13.69
N PRO A 327 -22.01 -11.21 14.83
CA PRO A 327 -20.62 -11.48 15.19
C PRO A 327 -19.84 -12.22 14.10
N ARG A 328 -18.57 -11.90 13.92
CA ARG A 328 -17.62 -12.51 12.97
C ARG A 328 -17.90 -12.21 11.49
N LEU A 329 -18.86 -11.37 11.15
CA LEU A 329 -19.08 -10.90 9.78
C LEU A 329 -18.58 -9.46 9.65
N ASP A 330 -17.51 -9.25 8.91
CA ASP A 330 -16.97 -7.92 8.62
C ASP A 330 -17.39 -7.49 7.20
N LEU A 331 -17.84 -6.26 7.08
CA LEU A 331 -18.14 -5.63 5.80
C LEU A 331 -17.17 -4.48 5.54
N SER A 332 -16.64 -4.42 4.34
CA SER A 332 -15.79 -3.34 3.88
C SER A 332 -16.18 -2.89 2.48
N ALA A 333 -16.04 -1.60 2.21
CA ALA A 333 -16.23 -1.06 0.86
C ALA A 333 -15.26 0.09 0.60
N VAL A 334 -14.79 0.21 -0.65
CA VAL A 334 -13.94 1.29 -1.13
C VAL A 334 -14.52 1.83 -2.42
N ALA A 335 -14.72 3.15 -2.48
CA ALA A 335 -15.09 3.86 -3.69
C ALA A 335 -13.98 4.84 -4.07
N LYS A 336 -13.59 4.84 -5.35
CA LYS A 336 -12.64 5.79 -5.95
C LYS A 336 -13.30 6.43 -7.15
N HIS A 337 -13.16 7.74 -7.27
CA HIS A 337 -13.70 8.50 -8.39
C HIS A 337 -12.68 9.50 -8.92
N ASP A 338 -12.41 9.43 -10.21
CA ASP A 338 -11.59 10.42 -10.91
C ASP A 338 -12.45 11.59 -11.34
N LEU A 339 -12.09 12.81 -10.90
CA LEU A 339 -12.86 14.02 -11.21
C LEU A 339 -12.57 14.57 -12.61
N GLN A 340 -11.57 14.06 -13.33
CA GLN A 340 -11.17 14.55 -14.64
C GLN A 340 -11.73 13.71 -15.78
N ASP A 341 -11.66 12.39 -15.69
CA ASP A 341 -12.25 11.50 -16.69
C ASP A 341 -13.60 10.90 -16.26
N ARG A 342 -14.04 11.14 -15.01
CA ARG A 342 -15.31 10.69 -14.43
C ARG A 342 -15.44 9.18 -14.30
N SER A 343 -14.34 8.45 -14.39
CA SER A 343 -14.35 7.01 -14.12
C SER A 343 -14.43 6.73 -12.63
N SER A 344 -14.94 5.55 -12.29
CA SER A 344 -15.12 5.14 -10.90
C SER A 344 -14.77 3.69 -10.71
N LEU A 345 -14.30 3.35 -9.52
CA LEU A 345 -14.14 1.99 -9.02
C LEU A 345 -14.89 1.88 -7.70
N LEU A 346 -15.74 0.87 -7.60
CA LEU A 346 -16.36 0.44 -6.36
C LEU A 346 -15.91 -0.98 -6.07
N TRP A 347 -15.42 -1.21 -4.88
CA TRP A 347 -15.05 -2.53 -4.35
C TRP A 347 -15.78 -2.76 -3.04
N SER A 348 -16.22 -3.99 -2.79
CA SER A 348 -16.78 -4.40 -1.51
C SER A 348 -16.33 -5.80 -1.15
N GLU A 349 -16.24 -6.06 0.16
CA GLU A 349 -15.90 -7.35 0.73
C GLU A 349 -16.86 -7.67 1.88
N ALA A 350 -17.33 -8.91 1.89
CA ALA A 350 -17.95 -9.54 3.04
C ALA A 350 -17.04 -10.68 3.50
N ARG A 351 -16.46 -10.55 4.70
CA ARG A 351 -15.52 -11.49 5.29
C ARG A 351 -16.14 -12.15 6.50
N TRP A 352 -16.18 -13.46 6.48
CA TRP A 352 -16.60 -14.26 7.62
C TRP A 352 -15.38 -14.85 8.30
N ARG A 353 -15.15 -14.44 9.55
CA ARG A 353 -14.08 -14.94 10.41
C ARG A 353 -14.56 -16.20 11.11
N LEU A 354 -14.00 -17.34 10.76
CA LEU A 354 -14.12 -18.59 11.50
C LEU A 354 -12.88 -18.74 12.40
N ASP A 355 -12.82 -19.81 13.18
CA ASP A 355 -11.75 -19.92 14.20
C ASP A 355 -10.34 -20.00 13.57
N GLU A 356 -10.17 -20.81 12.53
CA GLU A 356 -8.88 -21.01 11.83
C GLU A 356 -8.89 -20.53 10.39
N VAL A 357 -10.06 -20.13 9.87
CA VAL A 357 -10.25 -19.80 8.46
C VAL A 357 -11.11 -18.54 8.32
N ASP A 358 -10.66 -17.62 7.52
CA ASP A 358 -11.50 -16.55 7.00
C ASP A 358 -12.00 -16.89 5.59
N VAL A 359 -13.28 -16.67 5.34
CA VAL A 359 -13.86 -16.76 4.00
C VAL A 359 -14.36 -15.38 3.59
N ALA A 360 -13.90 -14.89 2.45
CA ALA A 360 -14.31 -13.58 1.96
C ALA A 360 -14.86 -13.63 0.53
N LEU A 361 -15.96 -12.94 0.31
CA LEU A 361 -16.51 -12.66 -1.01
C LEU A 361 -16.26 -11.20 -1.35
N GLN A 362 -15.57 -10.96 -2.44
CA GLN A 362 -15.28 -9.62 -2.95
C GLN A 362 -16.01 -9.36 -4.25
N TRP A 363 -16.50 -8.15 -4.42
CA TRP A 363 -17.07 -7.65 -5.66
C TRP A 363 -16.39 -6.35 -6.06
N THR A 364 -16.05 -6.23 -7.34
CA THR A 364 -15.50 -5.00 -7.91
C THR A 364 -16.34 -4.58 -9.10
N HIS A 365 -16.75 -3.32 -9.10
CA HIS A 365 -17.43 -2.68 -10.22
C HIS A 365 -16.63 -1.49 -10.72
N VAL A 366 -16.46 -1.39 -12.03
CA VAL A 366 -15.73 -0.30 -12.67
C VAL A 366 -16.60 0.37 -13.71
N ARG A 367 -16.65 1.71 -13.66
CA ARG A 367 -17.35 2.55 -14.64
C ARG A 367 -16.38 3.50 -15.33
N GLY A 368 -16.51 3.66 -16.64
CA GLY A 368 -15.69 4.54 -17.46
C GLY A 368 -15.54 4.06 -18.88
N GLY A 369 -14.84 4.83 -19.70
CA GLY A 369 -14.44 4.52 -21.08
C GLY A 369 -13.18 3.65 -21.16
N ALA A 370 -12.86 3.17 -22.35
CA ALA A 370 -11.71 2.27 -22.59
C ALA A 370 -10.33 2.88 -22.25
N TRP A 371 -10.23 4.20 -22.16
CA TRP A 371 -8.99 4.92 -21.87
C TRP A 371 -9.02 5.65 -20.53
N ASP A 372 -10.09 5.48 -19.74
CA ASP A 372 -10.24 6.13 -18.46
C ASP A 372 -9.43 5.41 -17.38
N GLN A 373 -9.18 6.10 -16.26
CA GLN A 373 -8.31 5.62 -15.19
C GLN A 373 -8.68 4.23 -14.70
N PHE A 374 -9.94 3.98 -14.40
CA PHE A 374 -10.36 2.72 -13.78
C PHE A 374 -10.79 1.66 -14.80
N ALA A 375 -11.27 2.05 -15.98
CA ALA A 375 -11.91 1.15 -16.94
C ALA A 375 -11.00 0.63 -18.07
N ALA A 376 -9.76 1.08 -18.17
CA ALA A 376 -8.85 0.75 -19.27
C ALA A 376 -8.54 -0.74 -19.46
N HIS A 377 -8.72 -1.56 -18.45
CA HIS A 377 -8.48 -3.02 -18.54
C HIS A 377 -9.72 -3.82 -18.98
N GLY A 378 -10.82 -3.15 -19.32
CA GLY A 378 -12.02 -3.76 -19.92
C GLY A 378 -12.91 -4.55 -18.96
N GLU A 379 -12.48 -4.84 -17.74
CA GLU A 379 -13.30 -5.54 -16.75
C GLU A 379 -14.22 -4.57 -16.03
N ARG A 380 -15.52 -4.73 -16.22
CA ARG A 380 -16.53 -3.89 -15.55
C ARG A 380 -17.03 -4.48 -14.24
N ASN A 381 -17.12 -5.80 -14.16
CA ASN A 381 -17.57 -6.51 -12.96
C ASN A 381 -16.68 -7.72 -12.74
N SER A 382 -16.21 -7.89 -11.51
CA SER A 382 -15.50 -9.10 -11.12
C SER A 382 -15.88 -9.52 -9.71
N TRP A 383 -15.97 -10.82 -9.50
CA TRP A 383 -16.17 -11.44 -8.21
C TRP A 383 -14.94 -12.26 -7.85
N ARG A 384 -14.60 -12.32 -6.58
CA ARG A 384 -13.51 -13.14 -6.05
C ARG A 384 -13.97 -13.79 -4.77
N LEU A 385 -13.67 -15.08 -4.65
CA LEU A 385 -13.83 -15.84 -3.41
C LEU A 385 -12.44 -16.10 -2.85
N LEU A 386 -12.24 -15.79 -1.59
CA LEU A 386 -10.99 -16.00 -0.87
C LEU A 386 -11.25 -16.93 0.32
N ALA A 387 -10.29 -17.79 0.59
CA ALA A 387 -10.22 -18.55 1.84
C ALA A 387 -8.79 -18.41 2.38
N GLN A 388 -8.66 -17.97 3.62
CA GLN A 388 -7.39 -17.73 4.29
C GLN A 388 -7.34 -18.55 5.58
N TRP A 389 -6.38 -19.46 5.67
CA TRP A 389 -6.10 -20.27 6.84
C TRP A 389 -4.97 -19.64 7.63
N TYR A 390 -5.15 -19.58 8.94
CA TYR A 390 -4.12 -19.18 9.91
C TYR A 390 -3.49 -20.43 10.50
N LEU A 391 -2.15 -20.48 10.51
CA LEU A 391 -1.36 -21.66 10.87
C LEU A 391 -0.56 -21.41 12.16
#